data_0d092b943ae79b92f31fe2b9e9a92df4
#
_entry.id   0d092b943ae79b92f31fe2b9e9a92df4
#
_cell.length_a   1.000
_cell.length_b   1.000
_cell.length_c   1.000
_cell.angle_alpha   90.00
_cell.angle_beta   90.00
_cell.angle_gamma   90.00
#
_symmetry.space_group_name_H-M   'P 1'
#
loop_
_entity.id
_entity.type
_entity.pdbx_description
1 polymer ?
#
loop_
_entity_poly.entity_id
_entity_poly.type
_entity_poly.pdbx_seq_one_letter_code
_entity_poly.pdbx_strand_id
1 'polypeptide(L)'
;ASLIPFFEHDDANRALMGSNMQRQSVPLILPQTPIVGTGLENQIAIDSGMTLNSESEGIVNSVTANKIVIKNKIGKKFTYKLQKYLRSNQQTCINHRPIVWKGEQIKSGQILTDGPAIINSELSLGQNVLVGYMPWQGYNFEDAILISERLVYDDIFTSIHIERYKIEIDQTLEMSEQTTKNIPNLTSSEVKHLNED
;
A
#
# COMPACT_ATOMS: atom_id res chain seq x y z
N ALA A 1 3.53 12.38 15.04
CA ALA A 1 3.27 13.82 15.22
C ALA A 1 4.07 14.68 14.22
N SER A 2 5.34 14.34 13.96
CA SER A 2 6.23 15.11 13.07
C SER A 2 5.78 15.27 11.61
N LEU A 3 4.80 14.51 11.18
CA LEU A 3 4.18 14.59 9.84
C LEU A 3 2.94 15.47 9.79
N ILE A 4 2.51 16.06 10.92
CA ILE A 4 1.35 16.93 10.96
C ILE A 4 1.81 18.36 10.64
N PRO A 5 1.38 18.94 9.49
CA PRO A 5 1.71 20.32 9.17
C PRO A 5 0.96 21.25 10.13
N PHE A 6 1.57 22.40 10.46
CA PHE A 6 1.02 23.39 11.38
C PHE A 6 0.66 22.83 12.77
N PHE A 7 1.46 21.88 13.24
CA PHE A 7 1.24 21.19 14.51
C PHE A 7 1.06 22.14 15.70
N GLU A 8 1.79 23.25 15.70
CA GLU A 8 1.74 24.29 16.75
C GLU A 8 0.40 25.04 16.84
N HIS A 9 -0.44 24.93 15.82
CA HIS A 9 -1.77 25.55 15.78
C HIS A 9 -2.88 24.58 16.21
N ASP A 10 -2.54 23.32 16.46
CA ASP A 10 -3.51 22.30 16.87
C ASP A 10 -3.55 22.12 18.40
N ASP A 11 -4.74 21.81 18.92
CA ASP A 11 -4.88 21.33 20.28
C ASP A 11 -4.17 19.98 20.46
N ALA A 12 -3.52 19.77 21.61
CA ALA A 12 -2.74 18.57 21.90
C ALA A 12 -3.58 17.27 21.77
N ASN A 13 -4.83 17.30 22.18
CA ASN A 13 -5.73 16.14 22.08
C ASN A 13 -6.04 15.79 20.62
N ARG A 14 -6.26 16.79 19.78
CA ARG A 14 -6.55 16.59 18.34
C ARG A 14 -5.30 16.19 17.57
N ALA A 15 -4.15 16.73 17.89
CA ALA A 15 -2.87 16.30 17.34
C ALA A 15 -2.55 14.84 17.69
N LEU A 16 -2.84 14.41 18.92
CA LEU A 16 -2.71 13.00 19.34
C LEU A 16 -3.61 12.09 18.49
N MET A 17 -4.88 12.45 18.30
CA MET A 17 -5.82 11.68 17.47
C MET A 17 -5.31 11.60 16.02
N GLY A 18 -4.91 12.70 15.42
CA GLY A 18 -4.37 12.75 14.06
C GLY A 18 -3.10 11.89 13.90
N SER A 19 -2.18 11.96 14.85
CA SER A 19 -0.98 11.13 14.86
C SER A 19 -1.30 9.63 14.92
N ASN A 20 -2.29 9.25 15.73
CA ASN A 20 -2.75 7.87 15.80
C ASN A 20 -3.41 7.41 14.50
N MET A 21 -4.23 8.26 13.86
CA MET A 21 -4.88 7.96 12.58
C MET A 21 -3.88 7.78 11.45
N GLN A 22 -2.78 8.54 11.39
CA GLN A 22 -1.72 8.34 10.40
C GLN A 22 -1.14 6.93 10.45
N ARG A 23 -0.99 6.35 11.66
CA ARG A 23 -0.48 4.97 11.84
C ARG A 23 -1.48 3.88 11.41
N GLN A 24 -2.75 4.22 11.25
CA GLN A 24 -3.83 3.32 10.86
C GLN A 24 -4.19 3.45 9.37
N SER A 25 -3.46 4.29 8.63
CA SER A 25 -3.70 4.49 7.21
C SER A 25 -3.46 3.21 6.40
N VAL A 26 -4.31 2.96 5.42
CA VAL A 26 -4.22 1.82 4.52
C VAL A 26 -3.58 2.25 3.21
N PRO A 27 -2.60 1.50 2.67
CA PRO A 27 -2.02 1.79 1.37
C PRO A 27 -3.07 1.78 0.25
N LEU A 28 -3.20 2.88 -0.46
CA LEU A 28 -4.14 3.02 -1.58
C LEU A 28 -3.52 2.53 -2.89
N ILE A 29 -4.37 2.19 -3.86
CA ILE A 29 -3.94 1.85 -5.23
C ILE A 29 -3.32 3.07 -5.91
N LEU A 30 -3.95 4.24 -5.76
CA LEU A 30 -3.54 5.51 -6.33
C LEU A 30 -3.33 6.55 -5.22
N PRO A 31 -2.27 6.44 -4.41
CA PRO A 31 -2.00 7.47 -3.42
C PRO A 31 -1.53 8.76 -4.09
N GLN A 32 -1.58 9.88 -3.38
CA GLN A 32 -1.04 11.17 -3.84
C GLN A 32 -0.09 11.73 -2.80
N THR A 33 0.94 12.45 -3.27
CA THR A 33 1.82 13.21 -2.37
C THR A 33 1.04 14.33 -1.71
N PRO A 34 1.28 14.61 -0.42
CA PRO A 34 0.62 15.70 0.27
C PRO A 34 1.00 17.04 -0.37
N ILE A 35 0.01 17.92 -0.59
CA ILE A 35 0.26 19.27 -1.12
C ILE A 35 1.00 20.12 -0.08
N VAL A 36 0.66 19.94 1.19
CA VAL A 36 1.32 20.58 2.33
C VAL A 36 1.94 19.49 3.20
N GLY A 37 3.24 19.57 3.39
CA GLY A 37 4.01 18.59 4.17
C GLY A 37 4.96 19.28 5.13
N THR A 38 5.64 18.49 5.94
CA THR A 38 6.64 18.95 6.93
C THR A 38 8.07 18.87 6.43
N GLY A 39 8.29 18.23 5.28
CA GLY A 39 9.62 17.97 4.71
C GLY A 39 10.29 16.68 5.23
N LEU A 40 9.65 15.95 6.16
CA LEU A 40 10.15 14.68 6.67
C LEU A 40 9.64 13.47 5.87
N GLU A 41 8.72 13.67 4.96
CA GLU A 41 8.05 12.61 4.20
C GLU A 41 9.03 11.75 3.41
N ASN A 42 10.02 12.38 2.77
CA ASN A 42 11.05 11.70 2.00
C ASN A 42 11.98 10.88 2.92
N GLN A 43 12.45 11.50 4.03
CA GLN A 43 13.32 10.82 4.97
C GLN A 43 12.65 9.60 5.59
N ILE A 44 11.38 9.73 5.96
CA ILE A 44 10.61 8.63 6.54
C ILE A 44 10.39 7.51 5.51
N ALA A 45 10.14 7.84 4.24
CA ALA A 45 10.01 6.85 3.17
C ALA A 45 11.28 6.03 3.00
N ILE A 46 12.46 6.67 3.04
CA ILE A 46 13.77 6.01 2.96
C ILE A 46 14.00 5.12 4.18
N ASP A 47 13.81 5.66 5.38
CA ASP A 47 14.12 4.98 6.65
C ASP A 47 13.14 3.83 6.95
N SER A 48 11.95 3.84 6.33
CA SER A 48 10.97 2.75 6.48
C SER A 48 11.45 1.40 5.92
N GLY A 49 12.44 1.41 5.03
CA GLY A 49 12.91 0.21 4.34
C GLY A 49 11.93 -0.36 3.31
N MET A 50 10.84 0.37 3.01
CA MET A 50 9.85 -0.03 1.99
C MET A 50 10.24 0.42 0.58
N THR A 51 11.34 1.13 0.43
CA THR A 51 11.95 1.51 -0.84
C THR A 51 13.22 0.71 -1.06
N LEU A 52 13.55 0.44 -2.31
CA LEU A 52 14.83 -0.17 -2.67
C LEU A 52 15.81 0.92 -3.12
N ASN A 53 16.96 0.97 -2.47
CA ASN A 53 18.01 1.93 -2.76
C ASN A 53 19.17 1.25 -3.50
N SER A 54 19.83 1.98 -4.39
CA SER A 54 21.01 1.47 -5.10
C SER A 54 22.20 1.39 -4.18
N GLU A 55 22.86 0.23 -4.13
CA GLU A 55 24.11 0.03 -3.36
C GLU A 55 25.33 0.64 -4.08
N SER A 56 25.26 0.84 -5.39
CA SER A 56 26.39 1.32 -6.19
C SER A 56 25.97 2.22 -7.32
N GLU A 57 26.89 3.07 -7.76
CA GLU A 57 26.73 3.84 -8.99
C GLU A 57 26.71 2.94 -10.22
N GLY A 58 25.90 3.29 -11.23
CA GLY A 58 25.86 2.54 -12.47
C GLY A 58 24.84 3.05 -13.46
N ILE A 59 24.61 2.25 -14.48
CA ILE A 59 23.58 2.48 -15.50
C ILE A 59 22.56 1.36 -15.42
N VAL A 60 21.28 1.72 -15.49
CA VAL A 60 20.17 0.76 -15.51
C VAL A 60 20.21 -0.01 -16.82
N ASN A 61 20.53 -1.29 -16.74
CA ASN A 61 20.60 -2.19 -17.90
C ASN A 61 19.23 -2.70 -18.34
N SER A 62 18.40 -3.08 -17.38
CA SER A 62 17.02 -3.52 -17.65
C SER A 62 16.12 -3.29 -16.44
N VAL A 63 14.86 -2.96 -16.72
CA VAL A 63 13.77 -2.82 -15.75
C VAL A 63 12.64 -3.73 -16.18
N THR A 64 12.18 -4.55 -15.26
CA THR A 64 11.00 -5.41 -15.42
C THR A 64 10.12 -5.29 -14.20
N ALA A 65 8.89 -5.79 -14.24
CA ALA A 65 8.00 -5.80 -13.09
C ALA A 65 8.59 -6.50 -11.85
N ASN A 66 9.49 -7.49 -12.06
CA ASN A 66 10.01 -8.33 -10.97
C ASN A 66 11.45 -8.02 -10.56
N LYS A 67 12.20 -7.28 -11.39
CA LYS A 67 13.61 -6.99 -11.10
C LYS A 67 14.13 -5.78 -11.84
N ILE A 68 15.10 -5.11 -11.22
CA ILE A 68 15.91 -4.05 -11.82
C ILE A 68 17.35 -4.55 -11.86
N VAL A 69 18.02 -4.39 -12.99
CA VAL A 69 19.45 -4.76 -13.16
C VAL A 69 20.25 -3.51 -13.45
N ILE A 70 21.20 -3.20 -12.58
CA ILE A 70 22.14 -2.09 -12.73
C ILE A 70 23.53 -2.63 -13.07
N LYS A 71 24.20 -2.01 -14.02
CA LYS A 71 25.59 -2.31 -14.39
C LYS A 71 26.49 -1.18 -13.90
N ASN A 72 27.42 -1.50 -13.01
CA ASN A 72 28.43 -0.55 -12.54
C ASN A 72 29.47 -0.23 -13.63
N LYS A 73 30.21 0.85 -13.45
CA LYS A 73 31.37 1.24 -14.34
C LYS A 73 32.39 0.14 -14.55
N ILE A 74 32.59 -0.76 -13.58
CA ILE A 74 33.50 -1.90 -13.62
C ILE A 74 32.92 -3.10 -14.39
N GLY A 75 31.66 -3.03 -14.83
CA GLY A 75 30.97 -4.09 -15.54
C GLY A 75 30.19 -5.09 -14.63
N LYS A 76 30.28 -4.99 -13.30
CA LYS A 76 29.55 -5.83 -12.36
C LYS A 76 28.05 -5.52 -12.44
N LYS A 77 27.22 -6.55 -12.45
CA LYS A 77 25.76 -6.45 -12.46
C LYS A 77 25.21 -6.64 -11.05
N PHE A 78 24.36 -5.73 -10.63
CA PHE A 78 23.56 -5.80 -9.41
C PHE A 78 22.11 -6.03 -9.80
N THR A 79 21.49 -7.03 -9.19
CA THR A 79 20.08 -7.39 -9.47
C THR A 79 19.24 -7.18 -8.23
N TYR A 80 18.30 -6.26 -8.31
CA TYR A 80 17.34 -5.95 -7.26
C TYR A 80 16.00 -6.64 -7.58
N LYS A 81 15.54 -7.53 -6.70
CA LYS A 81 14.25 -8.20 -6.84
C LYS A 81 13.15 -7.33 -6.26
N LEU A 82 12.04 -7.19 -7.00
CA LEU A 82 10.88 -6.41 -6.58
C LEU A 82 9.84 -7.31 -5.92
N GLN A 83 9.26 -6.83 -4.83
CA GLN A 83 8.13 -7.49 -4.19
C GLN A 83 6.85 -7.08 -4.91
N LYS A 84 6.08 -8.07 -5.36
CA LYS A 84 4.86 -7.86 -6.12
C LYS A 84 3.67 -8.51 -5.42
N TYR A 85 2.68 -7.71 -5.04
CA TYR A 85 1.41 -8.16 -4.46
C TYR A 85 1.58 -9.13 -3.29
N LEU A 86 2.53 -8.86 -2.39
CA LEU A 86 2.72 -9.67 -1.20
C LEU A 86 1.76 -9.23 -0.09
N ARG A 87 1.28 -10.22 0.64
CA ARG A 87 0.48 -9.99 1.83
C ARG A 87 1.35 -9.48 2.98
N SER A 88 0.99 -8.30 3.53
CA SER A 88 1.58 -7.82 4.79
C SER A 88 0.96 -8.54 6.01
N ASN A 89 1.50 -8.30 7.20
CA ASN A 89 0.94 -8.82 8.45
C ASN A 89 -0.47 -8.28 8.72
N GLN A 90 -0.80 -7.09 8.20
CA GLN A 90 -2.11 -6.44 8.34
C GLN A 90 -3.03 -6.72 7.14
N GLN A 91 -2.72 -7.74 6.33
CA GLN A 91 -3.48 -8.12 5.13
C GLN A 91 -3.47 -7.07 4.01
N THR A 92 -2.67 -6.04 4.13
CA THR A 92 -2.50 -5.02 3.10
C THR A 92 -1.53 -5.49 2.02
N CYS A 93 -1.56 -4.85 0.86
CA CYS A 93 -0.76 -5.22 -0.30
C CYS A 93 0.59 -4.52 -0.28
N ILE A 94 1.69 -5.29 -0.30
CA ILE A 94 3.04 -4.79 -0.53
C ILE A 94 3.34 -4.95 -2.03
N ASN A 95 3.58 -3.83 -2.71
CA ASN A 95 3.87 -3.82 -4.12
C ASN A 95 4.89 -2.75 -4.45
N HIS A 96 6.07 -3.16 -4.97
CA HIS A 96 7.08 -2.23 -5.42
C HIS A 96 6.82 -1.79 -6.86
N ARG A 97 6.92 -0.49 -7.11
CA ARG A 97 6.85 0.12 -8.44
C ARG A 97 8.21 0.73 -8.80
N PRO A 98 8.86 0.30 -9.90
CA PRO A 98 10.09 0.93 -10.34
C PRO A 98 9.84 2.37 -10.78
N ILE A 99 10.70 3.29 -10.35
CA ILE A 99 10.68 4.71 -10.75
C ILE A 99 11.81 5.09 -11.69
N VAL A 100 12.70 4.13 -12.00
CA VAL A 100 13.86 4.33 -12.86
C VAL A 100 13.65 3.70 -14.23
N TRP A 101 14.32 4.23 -15.24
CA TRP A 101 14.19 3.81 -16.64
C TRP A 101 15.45 3.15 -17.15
N LYS A 102 15.32 2.27 -18.15
CA LYS A 102 16.47 1.67 -18.83
C LYS A 102 17.36 2.74 -19.44
N GLY A 103 18.68 2.67 -19.17
CA GLY A 103 19.67 3.62 -19.65
C GLY A 103 19.93 4.80 -18.70
N GLU A 104 19.16 4.93 -17.62
CA GLU A 104 19.34 5.98 -16.62
C GLU A 104 20.64 5.77 -15.81
N GLN A 105 21.31 6.87 -15.50
CA GLN A 105 22.49 6.86 -14.62
C GLN A 105 22.03 6.97 -13.17
N ILE A 106 22.45 6.03 -12.36
CA ILE A 106 22.07 5.91 -10.95
C ILE A 106 23.27 6.22 -10.06
N LYS A 107 23.05 6.99 -9.00
CA LYS A 107 24.00 7.25 -7.93
C LYS A 107 23.86 6.21 -6.80
N SER A 108 24.91 6.02 -6.03
CA SER A 108 24.81 5.23 -4.80
C SER A 108 23.83 5.86 -3.82
N GLY A 109 22.96 5.09 -3.19
CA GLY A 109 21.90 5.53 -2.30
C GLY A 109 20.63 6.05 -3.00
N GLN A 110 20.61 6.17 -4.33
CA GLN A 110 19.43 6.61 -5.07
C GLN A 110 18.31 5.58 -4.98
N ILE A 111 17.07 6.06 -4.76
CA ILE A 111 15.89 5.21 -4.69
C ILE A 111 15.56 4.68 -6.09
N LEU A 112 15.29 3.39 -6.18
CA LEU A 112 14.97 2.68 -7.43
C LEU A 112 13.49 2.36 -7.57
N THR A 113 12.79 2.23 -6.43
CA THR A 113 11.37 1.83 -6.41
C THR A 113 10.61 2.57 -5.35
N ASP A 114 9.36 2.90 -5.66
CA ASP A 114 8.36 3.26 -4.67
C ASP A 114 7.77 2.00 -4.05
N GLY A 115 7.47 2.08 -2.76
CA GLY A 115 6.78 1.04 -1.98
C GLY A 115 5.28 1.34 -1.79
N PRO A 116 4.62 0.60 -0.89
CA PRO A 116 3.24 0.90 -0.51
C PRO A 116 3.15 2.26 0.17
N ALA A 117 2.14 3.05 -0.19
CA ALA A 117 1.91 4.42 0.31
C ALA A 117 3.14 5.36 0.13
N ILE A 118 3.92 5.15 -0.92
CA ILE A 118 5.05 6.00 -1.29
C ILE A 118 4.93 6.36 -2.77
N ILE A 119 5.07 7.65 -3.10
CA ILE A 119 5.12 8.16 -4.48
C ILE A 119 6.29 9.13 -4.61
N ASN A 120 7.07 8.96 -5.67
CA ASN A 120 8.24 9.78 -5.96
C ASN A 120 9.16 9.91 -4.74
N SER A 121 9.33 8.80 -4.01
CA SER A 121 10.14 8.74 -2.79
C SER A 121 9.59 9.54 -1.60
N GLU A 122 8.35 10.00 -1.65
CA GLU A 122 7.68 10.69 -0.56
C GLU A 122 6.53 9.86 0.01
N LEU A 123 6.39 9.91 1.34
CA LEU A 123 5.29 9.23 2.04
C LEU A 123 3.95 9.84 1.64
N SER A 124 3.06 9.00 1.13
CA SER A 124 1.76 9.37 0.54
C SER A 124 0.67 8.50 1.15
N LEU A 125 0.20 8.89 2.34
CA LEU A 125 -0.74 8.09 3.14
C LEU A 125 -2.18 8.10 2.62
N GLY A 126 -2.52 8.97 1.67
CA GLY A 126 -3.89 9.14 1.21
C GLY A 126 -4.00 9.90 -0.09
N GLN A 127 -5.08 10.67 -0.21
CA GLN A 127 -5.44 11.47 -1.38
C GLN A 127 -5.74 12.91 -0.97
N ASN A 128 -5.48 13.85 -1.86
CA ASN A 128 -5.88 15.23 -1.69
C ASN A 128 -7.30 15.41 -2.20
N VAL A 129 -8.24 15.72 -1.31
CA VAL A 129 -9.65 15.91 -1.66
C VAL A 129 -10.12 17.33 -1.29
N LEU A 130 -11.00 17.89 -2.11
CA LEU A 130 -11.63 19.17 -1.82
C LEU A 130 -12.70 18.97 -0.75
N VAL A 131 -12.61 19.72 0.35
CA VAL A 131 -13.53 19.65 1.48
C VAL A 131 -14.28 20.98 1.64
N GLY A 132 -15.59 20.90 1.80
CA GLY A 132 -16.43 22.05 2.17
C GLY A 132 -16.96 21.90 3.59
N TYR A 133 -16.78 22.92 4.42
CA TYR A 133 -17.31 22.98 5.78
C TYR A 133 -18.62 23.74 5.79
N MET A 134 -19.75 23.03 5.74
CA MET A 134 -21.08 23.64 5.73
C MET A 134 -22.13 22.63 6.18
N PRO A 135 -23.24 23.06 6.79
CA PRO A 135 -24.40 22.20 7.00
C PRO A 135 -25.00 21.77 5.65
N TRP A 136 -25.34 20.48 5.51
CA TRP A 136 -25.97 19.97 4.31
C TRP A 136 -27.22 19.16 4.64
N GLN A 137 -28.38 19.82 4.67
CA GLN A 137 -29.70 19.20 4.87
C GLN A 137 -29.80 18.23 6.08
N GLY A 138 -28.94 18.39 7.08
CA GLY A 138 -28.88 17.52 8.26
C GLY A 138 -28.11 16.19 8.06
N TYR A 139 -27.70 15.85 6.84
CA TYR A 139 -27.00 14.58 6.56
C TYR A 139 -25.55 14.53 7.10
N ASN A 140 -25.00 15.66 7.49
CA ASN A 140 -23.68 15.76 8.13
C ASN A 140 -23.78 16.19 9.60
N PHE A 141 -24.87 15.78 10.30
CA PHE A 141 -25.07 16.05 11.71
C PHE A 141 -24.00 15.35 12.56
N GLU A 142 -23.47 16.05 13.57
CA GLU A 142 -22.37 15.63 14.44
C GLU A 142 -21.10 15.26 13.65
N ASP A 143 -20.67 13.99 13.69
CA ASP A 143 -19.45 13.49 13.03
C ASP A 143 -19.71 12.87 11.66
N ALA A 144 -20.94 12.97 11.14
CA ALA A 144 -21.28 12.45 9.82
C ALA A 144 -20.63 13.29 8.71
N ILE A 145 -20.20 12.62 7.66
CA ILE A 145 -19.55 13.24 6.49
C ILE A 145 -20.27 12.78 5.23
N LEU A 146 -20.61 13.72 4.35
CA LEU A 146 -21.06 13.43 3.00
C LEU A 146 -19.86 13.30 2.07
N ILE A 147 -19.87 12.28 1.24
CA ILE A 147 -18.83 12.06 0.22
C ILE A 147 -19.45 12.11 -1.17
N SER A 148 -18.66 12.56 -2.14
CA SER A 148 -19.05 12.53 -3.55
C SER A 148 -18.96 11.11 -4.10
N GLU A 149 -19.87 10.71 -5.01
CA GLU A 149 -19.80 9.46 -5.76
C GLU A 149 -18.51 9.34 -6.58
N ARG A 150 -17.90 10.45 -6.95
CA ARG A 150 -16.62 10.48 -7.63
C ARG A 150 -15.54 9.68 -6.90
N LEU A 151 -15.54 9.67 -5.55
CA LEU A 151 -14.58 8.93 -4.74
C LEU A 151 -14.66 7.41 -5.02
N VAL A 152 -15.83 6.92 -5.39
CA VAL A 152 -16.07 5.51 -5.75
C VAL A 152 -15.74 5.27 -7.22
N TYR A 153 -16.22 6.12 -8.14
CA TYR A 153 -16.01 5.95 -9.57
C TYR A 153 -14.55 6.05 -10.00
N ASP A 154 -13.79 6.94 -9.38
CA ASP A 154 -12.38 7.18 -9.71
C ASP A 154 -11.43 6.31 -8.85
N ASP A 155 -11.94 5.35 -8.08
CA ASP A 155 -11.16 4.46 -7.18
C ASP A 155 -10.22 5.23 -6.23
N ILE A 156 -10.63 6.40 -5.75
CA ILE A 156 -9.77 7.34 -5.01
C ILE A 156 -9.26 6.74 -3.71
N PHE A 157 -10.14 6.06 -2.94
CA PHE A 157 -9.79 5.39 -1.69
C PHE A 157 -9.76 3.87 -1.79
N THR A 158 -9.64 3.34 -2.99
CA THR A 158 -9.61 1.89 -3.21
C THR A 158 -8.28 1.30 -2.73
N SER A 159 -8.36 0.18 -2.03
CA SER A 159 -7.22 -0.56 -1.48
C SER A 159 -7.34 -2.05 -1.79
N ILE A 160 -6.20 -2.75 -1.76
CA ILE A 160 -6.13 -4.19 -1.99
C ILE A 160 -5.84 -4.87 -0.64
N HIS A 161 -6.69 -5.81 -0.26
CA HIS A 161 -6.51 -6.66 0.91
C HIS A 161 -6.30 -8.11 0.46
N ILE A 162 -5.24 -8.74 0.99
CA ILE A 162 -4.87 -10.12 0.65
C ILE A 162 -5.06 -10.97 1.89
N GLU A 163 -6.01 -11.89 1.82
CA GLU A 163 -6.27 -12.88 2.87
C GLU A 163 -5.71 -14.24 2.45
N ARG A 164 -5.29 -15.02 3.42
CA ARG A 164 -4.82 -16.39 3.19
C ARG A 164 -5.57 -17.31 4.13
N TYR A 165 -6.35 -18.19 3.53
CA TYR A 165 -7.03 -19.26 4.24
C TYR A 165 -6.19 -20.54 4.12
N LYS A 166 -5.94 -21.21 5.23
CA LYS A 166 -5.24 -22.49 5.27
C LYS A 166 -6.16 -23.50 5.95
N ILE A 167 -6.43 -24.60 5.27
CA ILE A 167 -7.20 -25.72 5.78
C ILE A 167 -6.24 -26.90 5.83
N GLU A 168 -6.18 -27.59 6.96
CA GLU A 168 -5.43 -28.82 7.14
C GLU A 168 -6.44 -29.96 7.22
N ILE A 169 -6.22 -31.00 6.43
CA ILE A 169 -7.08 -32.19 6.39
C ILE A 169 -6.38 -33.27 7.20
N ASP A 170 -7.03 -33.72 8.27
CA ASP A 170 -6.53 -34.82 9.12
C ASP A 170 -6.96 -36.17 8.55
N GLN A 171 -5.98 -37.04 8.34
CA GLN A 171 -6.22 -38.44 7.99
C GLN A 171 -6.05 -39.30 9.23
N THR A 172 -7.16 -39.72 9.83
CA THR A 172 -7.18 -40.77 10.86
C THR A 172 -7.45 -42.12 10.22
N LEU A 173 -7.05 -43.20 10.92
CA LEU A 173 -7.20 -44.57 10.42
C LEU A 173 -8.65 -44.97 10.16
N GLU A 174 -9.62 -44.28 10.77
CA GLU A 174 -11.04 -44.61 10.70
C GLU A 174 -11.86 -43.63 9.85
N MET A 175 -11.41 -42.39 9.66
CA MET A 175 -12.11 -41.36 8.87
C MET A 175 -11.11 -40.50 8.13
N SER A 176 -11.30 -40.33 6.82
CA SER A 176 -10.60 -39.33 6.01
C SER A 176 -11.52 -38.13 5.80
N GLU A 177 -11.07 -36.96 6.24
CA GLU A 177 -11.72 -35.71 5.89
C GLU A 177 -11.53 -35.42 4.39
N GLN A 178 -12.54 -34.87 3.76
CA GLN A 178 -12.51 -34.53 2.33
C GLN A 178 -13.07 -33.12 2.10
N THR A 179 -12.53 -32.41 1.13
CA THR A 179 -13.15 -31.19 0.64
C THR A 179 -14.46 -31.53 -0.07
N THR A 180 -15.54 -30.83 0.23
CA THR A 180 -16.86 -31.08 -0.37
C THR A 180 -17.70 -29.81 -0.45
N LYS A 181 -18.53 -29.73 -1.49
CA LYS A 181 -19.61 -28.73 -1.59
C LYS A 181 -20.84 -29.08 -0.77
N ASN A 182 -20.98 -30.33 -0.37
CA ASN A 182 -22.15 -30.79 0.38
C ASN A 182 -22.05 -30.39 1.85
N ILE A 183 -22.34 -29.12 2.14
CA ILE A 183 -22.27 -28.55 3.48
C ILE A 183 -23.69 -28.52 4.06
N PRO A 184 -23.95 -29.17 5.22
CA PRO A 184 -25.25 -29.10 5.86
C PRO A 184 -25.68 -27.66 6.14
N ASN A 185 -26.96 -27.38 5.97
CA ASN A 185 -27.59 -26.09 6.26
C ASN A 185 -27.19 -24.90 5.34
N LEU A 186 -26.49 -25.16 4.21
CA LEU A 186 -26.25 -24.15 3.19
C LEU A 186 -27.07 -24.44 1.93
N THR A 187 -27.51 -23.38 1.26
CA THR A 187 -28.23 -23.47 -0.01
C THR A 187 -27.26 -23.61 -1.18
N SER A 188 -27.70 -24.21 -2.27
CA SER A 188 -26.88 -24.37 -3.50
C SER A 188 -26.42 -23.03 -4.07
N SER A 189 -27.11 -21.93 -3.80
CA SER A 189 -26.73 -20.59 -4.24
C SER A 189 -25.53 -20.05 -3.47
N GLU A 190 -25.39 -20.38 -2.19
CA GLU A 190 -24.30 -19.93 -1.32
C GLU A 190 -22.99 -20.64 -1.62
N VAL A 191 -23.05 -21.90 -2.04
CA VAL A 191 -21.86 -22.71 -2.38
C VAL A 191 -21.50 -22.69 -3.86
N LYS A 192 -22.25 -21.95 -4.70
CA LYS A 192 -22.06 -21.93 -6.15
C LYS A 192 -20.66 -21.52 -6.60
N HIS A 193 -20.00 -20.68 -5.82
CA HIS A 193 -18.66 -20.14 -6.11
C HIS A 193 -17.51 -21.08 -5.69
N LEU A 194 -17.81 -22.18 -5.01
CA LEU A 194 -16.82 -23.19 -4.64
C LEU A 194 -16.60 -24.17 -5.78
N ASN A 195 -15.36 -24.56 -6.02
CA ASN A 195 -15.02 -25.63 -6.96
C ASN A 195 -15.33 -27.00 -6.35
N GLU A 196 -15.40 -28.01 -7.20
CA GLU A 196 -15.73 -29.40 -6.77
C GLU A 196 -14.53 -30.16 -6.19
N ASP A 197 -13.33 -29.59 -6.39
CA ASP A 197 -12.06 -30.20 -5.98
C ASP A 197 -11.60 -29.68 -4.60
#